data_e5c3b22bb336dbf56b2f38b953dbb001
#
_entry.id   e5c3b22bb336dbf56b2f38b953dbb001
#
_cell.length_a   1.000
_cell.length_b   1.000
_cell.length_c   1.000
_cell.angle_alpha   90.00
_cell.angle_beta   90.00
_cell.angle_gamma   90.00
#
_symmetry.space_group_name_H-M   'P 1'
#
loop_
_entity.id
_entity.type
_entity.pdbx_description
1 polymer ?
#
loop_
_entity_poly.entity_id
_entity_poly.type
_entity_poly.pdbx_seq_one_letter_code
_entity_poly.pdbx_strand_id
1 'polypeptide(L)'
;DFFKDCDEVWHCGDIGDLAVTDRLAANFNLRAVYGNIDGGEIRTMFAPTLIFDCEGVKTVMTHIGGYPGHYDAGIRTLLYDERPQLFVYGHSPILKVMFDKTLGCLHINPGAAGKYGFHKVRTAIRFVIEKGKMKDLEVLELEKK
;
A
#
# COMPACT_ATOMS: atom_id res chain seq x y z
N ASP A 1 -8.88 -15.47 -0.84
CA ASP A 1 -8.23 -16.59 -0.19
C ASP A 1 -6.77 -16.35 0.17
N PHE A 2 -6.06 -15.54 -0.64
CA PHE A 2 -4.67 -15.18 -0.35
C PHE A 2 -4.52 -14.46 1.00
N PHE A 3 -5.50 -13.62 1.37
CA PHE A 3 -5.47 -12.83 2.60
C PHE A 3 -6.25 -13.45 3.76
N LYS A 4 -6.80 -14.63 3.61
CA LYS A 4 -7.76 -15.19 4.59
C LYS A 4 -7.25 -15.23 6.04
N ASP A 5 -5.95 -15.42 6.23
CA ASP A 5 -5.33 -15.48 7.56
C ASP A 5 -4.69 -14.16 8.00
N CYS A 6 -4.89 -13.09 7.22
CA CYS A 6 -4.37 -11.77 7.56
C CYS A 6 -5.28 -11.06 8.56
N ASP A 7 -4.69 -10.35 9.51
CA ASP A 7 -5.42 -9.53 10.48
C ASP A 7 -5.89 -8.22 9.85
N GLU A 8 -5.09 -7.65 8.96
CA GLU A 8 -5.38 -6.38 8.28
C GLU A 8 -5.17 -6.53 6.78
N VAL A 9 -5.93 -5.74 6.03
CA VAL A 9 -5.71 -5.55 4.59
C VAL A 9 -5.50 -4.05 4.35
N TRP A 10 -4.49 -3.72 3.56
CA TRP A 10 -4.14 -2.34 3.24
C TRP A 10 -4.34 -2.10 1.74
N HIS A 11 -5.11 -1.07 1.41
CA HIS A 11 -5.39 -0.67 0.03
C HIS A 11 -4.74 0.68 -0.26
N CYS A 12 -3.83 0.70 -1.21
CA CYS A 12 -3.00 1.88 -1.51
C CYS A 12 -3.60 2.82 -2.55
N GLY A 13 -4.91 2.86 -2.69
CA GLY A 13 -5.61 3.82 -3.55
C GLY A 13 -6.03 3.27 -4.91
N ASP A 14 -6.73 4.11 -5.66
CA ASP A 14 -7.44 3.75 -6.88
C ASP A 14 -8.44 2.62 -6.59
N ILE A 15 -9.26 2.86 -5.59
CA ILE A 15 -10.26 1.92 -5.09
C ILE A 15 -11.31 1.66 -6.18
N GLY A 16 -11.73 2.71 -6.85
CA GLY A 16 -12.66 2.69 -7.95
C GLY A 16 -14.12 2.66 -7.52
N ASP A 17 -14.50 1.73 -6.68
CA ASP A 17 -15.88 1.56 -6.21
C ASP A 17 -15.88 1.24 -4.72
N LEU A 18 -16.79 1.88 -3.96
CA LEU A 18 -16.94 1.63 -2.53
C LEU A 18 -17.26 0.17 -2.21
N ALA A 19 -17.87 -0.57 -3.14
CA ALA A 19 -18.12 -2.00 -2.95
C ALA A 19 -16.85 -2.79 -2.65
N VAL A 20 -15.68 -2.37 -3.18
CA VAL A 20 -14.39 -3.01 -2.93
C VAL A 20 -14.02 -2.86 -1.46
N THR A 21 -14.04 -1.64 -0.93
CA THR A 21 -13.67 -1.38 0.46
C THR A 21 -14.72 -1.90 1.44
N ASP A 22 -16.01 -1.84 1.08
CA ASP A 22 -17.07 -2.42 1.91
C ASP A 22 -16.87 -3.93 2.09
N ARG A 23 -16.54 -4.62 1.03
CA ARG A 23 -16.28 -6.06 1.07
C ARG A 23 -15.02 -6.41 1.86
N LEU A 24 -13.95 -5.63 1.70
CA LEU A 24 -12.73 -5.82 2.47
C LEU A 24 -12.96 -5.54 3.96
N ALA A 25 -13.65 -4.46 4.30
CA ALA A 25 -13.95 -4.09 5.68
C ALA A 25 -14.87 -5.09 6.38
N ALA A 26 -15.75 -5.77 5.63
CA ALA A 26 -16.63 -6.80 6.17
C ALA A 26 -15.85 -8.06 6.61
N ASN A 27 -14.68 -8.31 6.03
CA ASN A 27 -13.90 -9.54 6.27
C ASN A 27 -12.57 -9.30 6.99
N PHE A 28 -12.06 -8.05 6.96
CA PHE A 28 -10.74 -7.71 7.52
C PHE A 28 -10.78 -6.34 8.19
N ASN A 29 -9.79 -6.06 9.03
CA ASN A 29 -9.52 -4.70 9.45
C ASN A 29 -8.86 -3.99 8.27
N LEU A 30 -9.54 -3.01 7.71
CA LEU A 30 -9.09 -2.30 6.51
C LEU A 30 -8.40 -1.00 6.85
N ARG A 31 -7.22 -0.77 6.26
CA ARG A 31 -6.61 0.55 6.14
C ARG A 31 -6.55 0.88 4.66
N ALA A 32 -7.00 2.07 4.29
CA ALA A 32 -7.03 2.46 2.89
C ALA A 32 -6.76 3.95 2.72
N VAL A 33 -6.18 4.30 1.59
CA VAL A 33 -6.05 5.68 1.13
C VAL A 33 -6.76 5.79 -0.21
N TYR A 34 -7.19 7.01 -0.59
CA TYR A 34 -7.72 7.18 -1.93
C TYR A 34 -6.60 7.44 -2.93
N GLY A 35 -6.85 7.14 -4.20
CA GLY A 35 -5.93 7.37 -5.30
C GLY A 35 -6.43 8.45 -6.25
N ASN A 36 -5.65 8.73 -7.27
CA ASN A 36 -5.93 9.83 -8.21
C ASN A 36 -7.20 9.62 -9.05
N ILE A 37 -7.63 8.38 -9.27
CA ILE A 37 -8.88 8.11 -10.00
C ILE A 37 -10.12 8.13 -9.11
N ASP A 38 -9.95 8.13 -7.80
CA ASP A 38 -11.07 8.02 -6.86
C ASP A 38 -11.87 9.33 -6.80
N GLY A 39 -13.20 9.20 -6.84
CA GLY A 39 -14.14 10.32 -6.82
C GLY A 39 -14.45 10.84 -5.43
N GLY A 40 -15.36 11.84 -5.37
CA GLY A 40 -15.68 12.58 -4.16
C GLY A 40 -16.18 11.73 -3.00
N GLU A 41 -17.02 10.73 -3.25
CA GLU A 41 -17.57 9.87 -2.20
C GLU A 41 -16.46 9.06 -1.50
N ILE A 42 -15.57 8.45 -2.28
CA ILE A 42 -14.42 7.72 -1.75
C ILE A 42 -13.48 8.66 -1.00
N ARG A 43 -13.22 9.84 -1.53
CA ARG A 43 -12.35 10.85 -0.90
C ARG A 43 -12.89 11.39 0.42
N THR A 44 -14.18 11.32 0.65
CA THR A 44 -14.77 11.72 1.95
C THR A 44 -14.62 10.63 2.99
N MET A 45 -14.49 9.38 2.60
CA MET A 45 -14.39 8.23 3.51
C MET A 45 -12.96 7.85 3.88
N PHE A 46 -12.00 8.16 3.00
CA PHE A 46 -10.59 7.78 3.19
C PHE A 46 -9.67 8.98 3.08
N ALA A 47 -8.53 8.92 3.77
CA ALA A 47 -7.52 9.96 3.71
C ALA A 47 -6.59 9.76 2.50
N PRO A 48 -5.87 10.80 2.06
CA PRO A 48 -4.85 10.65 1.01
C PRO A 48 -3.59 9.93 1.50
N THR A 49 -3.30 10.06 2.80
CA THR A 49 -2.10 9.49 3.41
C THR A 49 -2.43 9.08 4.85
N LEU A 50 -1.92 7.93 5.26
CA LEU A 50 -2.02 7.45 6.64
C LEU A 50 -0.62 7.31 7.24
N ILE A 51 -0.51 7.69 8.51
CA ILE A 51 0.70 7.50 9.31
C ILE A 51 0.26 6.73 10.56
N PHE A 52 0.81 5.56 10.76
CA PHE A 52 0.38 4.72 11.89
C PHE A 52 1.51 3.80 12.36
N ASP A 53 1.35 3.28 13.57
CA ASP A 53 2.22 2.24 14.12
C ASP A 53 1.51 0.89 13.99
N CYS A 54 2.21 -0.09 13.45
CA CYS A 54 1.71 -1.45 13.34
C CYS A 54 2.72 -2.37 14.03
N GLU A 55 2.37 -2.90 15.19
CA GLU A 55 3.21 -3.82 15.96
C GLU A 55 4.65 -3.32 16.15
N GLY A 56 4.82 -2.02 16.42
CA GLY A 56 6.11 -1.39 16.63
C GLY A 56 6.81 -0.92 15.36
N VAL A 57 6.17 -1.03 14.20
CA VAL A 57 6.70 -0.54 12.92
C VAL A 57 5.96 0.74 12.54
N LYS A 58 6.67 1.86 12.53
CA LYS A 58 6.11 3.13 12.04
C LYS A 58 5.94 3.07 10.54
N THR A 59 4.71 3.26 10.08
CA THR A 59 4.31 3.05 8.70
C THR A 59 3.69 4.30 8.11
N VAL A 60 4.07 4.62 6.88
CA VAL A 60 3.40 5.63 6.05
C VAL A 60 2.78 4.92 4.86
N MET A 61 1.52 5.23 4.57
CA MET A 61 0.80 4.68 3.44
C MET A 61 0.20 5.81 2.62
N THR A 62 0.43 5.79 1.30
CA THR A 62 -0.08 6.78 0.37
C THR A 62 -0.29 6.15 -1.00
N HIS A 63 -0.96 6.84 -1.93
CA HIS A 63 -1.14 6.31 -3.28
C HIS A 63 0.07 6.56 -4.17
N ILE A 64 0.50 7.82 -4.30
CA ILE A 64 1.63 8.18 -5.17
C ILE A 64 2.87 8.43 -4.31
N GLY A 65 3.86 7.54 -4.39
CA GLY A 65 5.06 7.63 -3.56
C GLY A 65 6.35 7.93 -4.32
N GLY A 66 6.44 7.46 -5.54
CA GLY A 66 7.72 7.43 -6.25
C GLY A 66 8.58 6.27 -5.79
N TYR A 67 9.88 6.47 -5.73
CA TYR A 67 10.83 5.43 -5.28
C TYR A 67 12.11 6.10 -4.79
N PRO A 68 13.02 5.36 -4.12
CA PRO A 68 14.25 5.96 -3.59
C PRO A 68 15.04 6.75 -4.63
N GLY A 69 15.33 8.02 -4.30
CA GLY A 69 15.97 8.98 -5.20
C GLY A 69 15.00 9.74 -6.11
N HIS A 70 13.74 9.32 -6.19
CA HIS A 70 12.72 9.91 -7.08
C HIS A 70 11.35 9.98 -6.40
N TYR A 71 11.32 10.41 -5.13
CA TYR A 71 10.07 10.55 -4.39
C TYR A 71 9.22 11.67 -4.96
N ASP A 72 7.89 11.47 -4.89
CA ASP A 72 6.94 12.56 -5.07
C ASP A 72 7.26 13.69 -4.06
N ALA A 73 7.23 14.96 -4.49
CA ALA A 73 7.76 16.07 -3.70
C ALA A 73 7.15 16.19 -2.30
N GLY A 74 5.82 16.10 -2.18
CA GLY A 74 5.15 16.17 -0.88
C GLY A 74 5.48 14.99 0.01
N ILE A 75 5.62 13.81 -0.58
CA ILE A 75 5.94 12.58 0.13
C ILE A 75 7.40 12.58 0.60
N ARG A 76 8.31 13.14 -0.20
CA ARG A 76 9.71 13.26 0.18
C ARG A 76 9.85 14.00 1.52
N THR A 77 9.21 15.14 1.65
CA THR A 77 9.22 15.92 2.89
C THR A 77 8.66 15.11 4.05
N LEU A 78 7.54 14.44 3.85
CA LEU A 78 6.90 13.62 4.87
C LEU A 78 7.81 12.48 5.33
N LEU A 79 8.46 11.77 4.41
CA LEU A 79 9.35 10.67 4.74
C LEU A 79 10.59 11.13 5.52
N TYR A 80 11.15 12.28 5.18
CA TYR A 80 12.27 12.84 5.92
C TYR A 80 11.87 13.32 7.32
N ASP A 81 10.68 13.87 7.48
CA ASP A 81 10.18 14.35 8.77
C ASP A 81 9.75 13.18 9.68
N GLU A 82 9.03 12.21 9.15
CA GLU A 82 8.45 11.12 9.93
C GLU A 82 9.38 9.94 10.14
N ARG A 83 10.34 9.74 9.26
CA ARG A 83 11.30 8.63 9.33
C ARG A 83 10.63 7.28 9.57
N PRO A 84 9.68 6.85 8.73
CA PRO A 84 9.04 5.55 8.93
C PRO A 84 10.01 4.40 8.65
N GLN A 85 9.73 3.25 9.24
CA GLN A 85 10.45 2.01 8.95
C GLN A 85 9.87 1.30 7.73
N LEU A 86 8.59 1.57 7.41
CA LEU A 86 7.87 0.98 6.31
C LEU A 86 7.10 2.07 5.55
N PHE A 87 7.23 2.06 4.23
CA PHE A 87 6.49 2.94 3.35
C PHE A 87 5.77 2.11 2.29
N VAL A 88 4.44 2.17 2.29
CA VAL A 88 3.59 1.39 1.39
C VAL A 88 2.87 2.36 0.44
N TYR A 89 2.93 2.09 -0.85
CA TYR A 89 2.35 2.98 -1.86
C TYR A 89 1.88 2.18 -3.08
N GLY A 90 1.18 2.86 -3.98
CA GLY A 90 0.64 2.26 -5.19
C GLY A 90 0.94 3.09 -6.42
N HIS A 91 -0.09 3.42 -7.20
CA HIS A 91 -0.10 4.20 -8.44
C HIS A 91 0.58 3.48 -9.59
N SER A 92 1.87 3.17 -9.52
CA SER A 92 2.52 2.34 -10.53
C SER A 92 2.00 0.90 -10.42
N PRO A 93 1.60 0.26 -11.51
CA PRO A 93 1.10 -1.11 -11.47
C PRO A 93 2.21 -2.16 -11.37
N ILE A 94 3.47 -1.72 -11.31
CA ILE A 94 4.62 -2.61 -11.24
C ILE A 94 5.00 -2.84 -9.78
N LEU A 95 4.98 -4.09 -9.36
CA LEU A 95 5.38 -4.49 -8.01
C LEU A 95 6.84 -4.10 -7.75
N LYS A 96 7.10 -3.53 -6.58
CA LYS A 96 8.46 -3.16 -6.18
C LYS A 96 8.62 -3.31 -4.66
N VAL A 97 9.68 -4.00 -4.27
CA VAL A 97 10.09 -4.11 -2.85
C VAL A 97 11.56 -3.74 -2.80
N MET A 98 11.90 -2.66 -2.11
CA MET A 98 13.29 -2.22 -1.99
C MET A 98 13.52 -1.43 -0.71
N PHE A 99 14.75 -1.49 -0.21
CA PHE A 99 15.14 -0.81 1.01
C PHE A 99 15.92 0.47 0.70
N ASP A 100 15.48 1.58 1.29
CA ASP A 100 16.20 2.86 1.21
C ASP A 100 17.13 2.98 2.42
N LYS A 101 18.42 2.81 2.17
CA LYS A 101 19.44 2.87 3.24
C LYS A 101 19.55 4.27 3.86
N THR A 102 19.32 5.31 3.10
CA THR A 102 19.40 6.70 3.58
C THR A 102 18.35 6.98 4.65
N LEU A 103 17.13 6.48 4.45
CA LEU A 103 16.01 6.67 5.37
C LEU A 103 15.83 5.51 6.36
N GLY A 104 16.49 4.38 6.12
CA GLY A 104 16.25 3.18 6.91
C GLY A 104 14.83 2.65 6.74
N CYS A 105 14.30 2.72 5.54
CA CYS A 105 12.89 2.47 5.25
C CYS A 105 12.72 1.40 4.17
N LEU A 106 11.87 0.41 4.45
CA LEU A 106 11.47 -0.58 3.44
C LEU A 106 10.31 0.00 2.62
N HIS A 107 10.47 -0.01 1.31
CA HIS A 107 9.47 0.43 0.35
C HIS A 107 8.73 -0.76 -0.24
N ILE A 108 7.40 -0.72 -0.20
CA ILE A 108 6.57 -1.76 -0.81
C ILE A 108 5.52 -1.10 -1.70
N ASN A 109 5.56 -1.44 -2.99
CA ASN A 109 4.46 -1.25 -3.91
C ASN A 109 3.97 -2.63 -4.31
N PRO A 110 2.76 -3.03 -3.91
CA PRO A 110 2.26 -4.38 -4.20
C PRO A 110 1.86 -4.58 -5.66
N GLY A 111 2.01 -3.58 -6.51
CA GLY A 111 1.53 -3.62 -7.88
C GLY A 111 0.03 -3.42 -7.95
N ALA A 112 -0.59 -3.87 -9.03
CA ALA A 112 -2.02 -3.70 -9.25
C ALA A 112 -2.75 -5.03 -9.12
N ALA A 113 -3.73 -5.08 -8.22
CA ALA A 113 -4.59 -6.25 -8.06
C ALA A 113 -5.76 -6.26 -9.07
N GLY A 114 -6.07 -5.09 -9.65
CA GLY A 114 -7.14 -4.93 -10.63
C GLY A 114 -6.74 -5.33 -12.05
N LYS A 115 -7.73 -5.41 -12.93
CA LYS A 115 -7.53 -5.83 -14.32
C LYS A 115 -7.16 -4.69 -15.26
N TYR A 116 -7.44 -3.45 -14.89
CA TYR A 116 -7.25 -2.28 -15.76
C TYR A 116 -5.86 -1.69 -15.62
N GLY A 117 -5.27 -1.28 -16.73
CA GLY A 117 -3.95 -0.70 -16.80
C GLY A 117 -3.05 -1.45 -17.79
N PHE A 118 -1.80 -1.04 -17.89
CA PHE A 118 -0.85 -1.61 -18.86
C PHE A 118 -0.03 -2.79 -18.31
N HIS A 119 -0.20 -3.13 -17.03
CA HIS A 119 0.51 -4.26 -16.43
C HIS A 119 0.03 -5.60 -16.98
N LYS A 120 0.93 -6.58 -17.04
CA LYS A 120 0.65 -7.92 -17.61
C LYS A 120 0.12 -8.90 -16.58
N VAL A 121 0.47 -8.74 -15.33
CA VAL A 121 0.03 -9.59 -14.23
C VAL A 121 -0.62 -8.76 -13.14
N ARG A 122 -1.60 -9.33 -12.49
CA ARG A 122 -2.20 -8.78 -11.27
C ARG A 122 -1.40 -9.27 -10.09
N THR A 123 -1.05 -8.36 -9.18
CA THR A 123 -0.21 -8.72 -8.04
C THR A 123 -0.80 -8.26 -6.72
N ALA A 124 -0.43 -8.96 -5.67
CA ALA A 124 -0.71 -8.58 -4.30
C ALA A 124 0.43 -9.10 -3.42
N ILE A 125 0.60 -8.50 -2.26
CA ILE A 125 1.63 -8.89 -1.30
C ILE A 125 0.98 -9.17 0.06
N ARG A 126 1.46 -10.18 0.76
CA ARG A 126 1.19 -10.37 2.18
C ARG A 126 2.49 -10.56 2.93
N PHE A 127 2.52 -10.13 4.18
CA PHE A 127 3.68 -10.29 5.04
C PHE A 127 3.25 -10.20 6.51
N VAL A 128 4.18 -10.49 7.41
CA VAL A 128 3.93 -10.46 8.85
C VAL A 128 4.72 -9.32 9.48
N ILE A 129 4.06 -8.56 10.35
CA ILE A 129 4.74 -7.58 11.21
C ILE A 129 4.57 -8.05 12.65
N GLU A 130 5.69 -8.26 13.33
CA GLU A 130 5.68 -8.79 14.69
C GLU A 130 6.87 -8.23 15.47
N LYS A 131 6.59 -7.62 16.62
CA LYS A 131 7.61 -7.08 17.54
C LYS A 131 8.62 -6.15 16.84
N GLY A 132 8.11 -5.24 16.02
CA GLY A 132 8.93 -4.26 15.31
C GLY A 132 9.66 -4.80 14.08
N LYS A 133 9.35 -6.01 13.65
CA LYS A 133 10.02 -6.65 12.50
C LYS A 133 9.03 -7.09 11.46
N MET A 134 9.46 -6.97 10.20
CA MET A 134 8.73 -7.44 9.02
C MET A 134 9.35 -8.73 8.52
N LYS A 135 8.51 -9.72 8.22
CA LYS A 135 8.98 -11.04 7.79
C LYS A 135 7.96 -11.74 6.91
N ASP A 136 8.37 -12.86 6.31
CA ASP A 136 7.50 -13.79 5.58
C ASP A 136 6.73 -13.11 4.45
N LEU A 137 7.42 -12.26 3.69
CA LEU A 137 6.80 -11.59 2.54
C LEU A 137 6.56 -12.58 1.41
N GLU A 138 5.32 -12.62 0.94
CA GLU A 138 4.90 -13.48 -0.17
C GLU A 138 4.17 -12.63 -1.22
N VAL A 139 4.36 -13.01 -2.49
CA VAL A 139 3.76 -12.34 -3.64
C VAL A 139 2.74 -13.26 -4.29
N LEU A 140 1.56 -12.74 -4.55
CA LEU A 140 0.56 -13.39 -5.38
C LEU A 140 0.65 -12.80 -6.79
N GLU A 141 0.72 -13.65 -7.80
CA GLU A 141 0.64 -13.25 -9.20
C GLU A 141 -0.53 -13.97 -9.88
N LEU A 142 -1.37 -13.19 -10.54
CA LEU A 142 -2.50 -13.71 -11.31
C LEU A 142 -2.42 -13.16 -12.74
N GLU A 143 -2.57 -14.04 -13.71
CA GLU A 143 -2.64 -13.62 -15.11
C GLU A 143 -3.84 -12.71 -15.32
N LYS A 144 -3.64 -11.72 -16.19
CA LYS A 144 -4.67 -10.78 -16.58
C LYS A 144 -5.45 -11.38 -17.75
N LYS A 145 -6.72 -11.61 -17.54
CA LYS A 145 -7.60 -12.20 -18.57
C LYS A 145 -8.68 -11.22 -19.01
#